data_b955979155bc717d56d075d328c02b49
#
_entry.id   b955979155bc717d56d075d328c02b49
#
_cell.length_a   1.000
_cell.length_b   1.000
_cell.length_c   1.000
_cell.angle_alpha   90.00
_cell.angle_beta   90.00
_cell.angle_gamma   90.00
#
_symmetry.space_group_name_H-M   'P 1'
#
loop_
_entity.id
_entity.type
_entity.pdbx_description
1 polymer ?
#
loop_
_entity_poly.entity_id
_entity_poly.type
_entity_poly.pdbx_seq_one_letter_code
_entity_poly.pdbx_strand_id
1 'polypeptide(L)'
;NNIQNLPIIEKQQPIDITKRALNAANLSGSDVIIFDTAGRTQIDLPMMSEIKQIKDLTKPAETILVADSLTGQLAVNVAKEFDTAVNLSSIILTRVDGDARGGAALSMKHITGKPIKYIGVGEKVSDFEMFHPNRLANRILGMGDVVTLVEKAAQDLSEEKIKETEEELKQGIFTMDSYLSQLRQMKKMGGMEGVMSMLPGVNKMKAKMDQANID
;
A
#
# COMPACT_ATOMS: atom_id res chain seq x y z
N ASN A 1 13.47 12.74 -3.62
CA ASN A 1 14.14 11.43 -3.72
C ASN A 1 15.11 11.49 -4.89
N ASN A 2 16.39 11.25 -4.62
CA ASN A 2 17.46 11.36 -5.62
C ASN A 2 17.64 10.00 -6.34
N ILE A 3 16.58 9.55 -7.05
CA ILE A 3 16.62 8.31 -7.83
C ILE A 3 17.05 8.68 -9.25
N GLN A 4 18.07 8.00 -9.74
CA GLN A 4 18.55 8.20 -11.12
C GLN A 4 17.55 7.61 -12.11
N ASN A 5 17.18 8.41 -13.10
CA ASN A 5 16.29 7.99 -14.19
C ASN A 5 17.07 7.94 -15.51
N LEU A 6 16.72 6.97 -16.35
CA LEU A 6 17.22 6.94 -17.71
C LEU A 6 16.58 8.06 -18.53
N PRO A 7 17.35 8.93 -19.23
CA PRO A 7 16.79 9.97 -20.08
C PRO A 7 15.89 9.37 -21.17
N ILE A 8 14.75 10.01 -21.42
CA ILE A 8 13.83 9.63 -22.50
C ILE A 8 14.40 10.05 -23.84
N ILE A 9 14.42 9.14 -24.79
CA ILE A 9 14.72 9.40 -26.20
C ILE A 9 13.43 9.13 -26.99
N GLU A 10 12.95 10.15 -27.69
CA GLU A 10 11.71 10.04 -28.47
C GLU A 10 11.78 8.94 -29.52
N LYS A 11 10.66 8.26 -29.75
CA LYS A 11 10.48 7.19 -30.75
C LYS A 11 11.36 5.95 -30.56
N GLN A 12 12.02 5.79 -29.43
CA GLN A 12 12.76 4.56 -29.14
C GLN A 12 11.83 3.42 -28.79
N GLN A 13 12.12 2.21 -29.30
CA GLN A 13 11.35 1.02 -28.98
C GLN A 13 11.64 0.54 -27.54
N PRO A 14 10.66 -0.05 -26.83
CA PRO A 14 10.83 -0.49 -25.44
C PRO A 14 12.01 -1.45 -25.23
N ILE A 15 12.25 -2.34 -26.17
CA ILE A 15 13.39 -3.27 -26.12
C ILE A 15 14.74 -2.53 -26.20
N ASP A 16 14.83 -1.49 -27.01
CA ASP A 16 16.06 -0.70 -27.13
C ASP A 16 16.27 0.17 -25.89
N ILE A 17 15.20 0.69 -25.29
CA ILE A 17 15.23 1.39 -24.00
C ILE A 17 15.78 0.42 -22.92
N THR A 18 15.27 -0.81 -22.89
CA THR A 18 15.67 -1.83 -21.93
C THR A 18 17.17 -2.16 -22.05
N LYS A 19 17.67 -2.38 -23.28
CA LYS A 19 19.10 -2.63 -23.51
C LYS A 19 19.97 -1.47 -23.06
N ARG A 20 19.55 -0.25 -23.39
CA ARG A 20 20.25 0.98 -22.99
C ARG A 20 20.26 1.15 -21.47
N ALA A 21 19.13 0.83 -20.80
CA ALA A 21 19.00 0.89 -19.35
C ALA A 21 19.96 -0.10 -18.66
N LEU A 22 20.04 -1.35 -19.14
CA LEU A 22 20.96 -2.36 -18.63
C LEU A 22 22.43 -1.89 -18.75
N ASN A 23 22.79 -1.36 -19.91
CA ASN A 23 24.15 -0.85 -20.13
C ASN A 23 24.46 0.36 -19.23
N ALA A 24 23.54 1.30 -19.12
CA ALA A 24 23.70 2.48 -18.26
C ALA A 24 23.84 2.09 -16.78
N ALA A 25 23.02 1.17 -16.30
CA ALA A 25 23.08 0.70 -14.92
C ALA A 25 24.38 -0.04 -14.61
N ASN A 26 24.88 -0.88 -15.53
CA ASN A 26 26.17 -1.54 -15.37
C ASN A 26 27.33 -0.54 -15.32
N LEU A 27 27.29 0.50 -16.17
CA LEU A 27 28.32 1.53 -16.19
C LEU A 27 28.28 2.43 -14.94
N SER A 28 27.09 2.68 -14.39
CA SER A 28 26.92 3.48 -13.17
C SER A 28 27.13 2.69 -11.88
N GLY A 29 27.27 1.37 -11.95
CA GLY A 29 27.41 0.51 -10.77
C GLY A 29 26.12 0.47 -9.93
N SER A 30 24.95 0.52 -10.57
CA SER A 30 23.66 0.49 -9.85
C SER A 30 23.39 -0.89 -9.28
N ASP A 31 23.11 -0.97 -7.98
CA ASP A 31 22.75 -2.23 -7.29
C ASP A 31 21.36 -2.74 -7.63
N VAL A 32 20.42 -1.81 -7.93
CA VAL A 32 19.02 -2.13 -8.23
C VAL A 32 18.58 -1.38 -9.47
N ILE A 33 17.90 -2.08 -10.37
CA ILE A 33 17.26 -1.52 -11.56
C ILE A 33 15.77 -1.82 -11.48
N ILE A 34 14.95 -0.80 -11.66
CA ILE A 34 13.49 -0.94 -11.74
C ILE A 34 13.06 -0.59 -13.17
N PHE A 35 12.40 -1.55 -13.83
CA PHE A 35 11.75 -1.35 -15.12
C PHE A 35 10.27 -1.09 -14.88
N ASP A 36 9.86 0.16 -15.06
CA ASP A 36 8.44 0.55 -15.05
C ASP A 36 7.89 0.42 -16.47
N THR A 37 6.90 -0.44 -16.64
CA THR A 37 6.29 -0.74 -17.92
C THR A 37 4.93 -0.04 -18.05
N ALA A 38 4.50 0.23 -19.28
CA ALA A 38 3.22 0.87 -19.52
C ALA A 38 2.07 0.03 -18.94
N GLY A 39 1.31 0.63 -18.03
CA GLY A 39 0.11 0.04 -17.45
C GLY A 39 -1.07 0.13 -18.43
N ARG A 40 -1.85 -0.94 -18.52
CA ARG A 40 -3.14 -0.94 -19.25
C ARG A 40 -4.19 -1.72 -18.49
N THR A 41 -5.41 -1.27 -18.61
CA THR A 41 -6.58 -1.93 -18.00
C THR A 41 -7.15 -3.05 -18.88
N GLN A 42 -6.75 -3.11 -20.13
CA GLN A 42 -7.15 -4.14 -21.08
C GLN A 42 -5.92 -4.90 -21.57
N ILE A 43 -6.11 -6.18 -21.75
CA ILE A 43 -5.06 -7.09 -22.20
C ILE A 43 -4.93 -6.98 -23.72
N ASP A 44 -3.72 -6.66 -24.14
CA ASP A 44 -3.33 -6.51 -25.53
C ASP A 44 -2.20 -7.52 -25.83
N LEU A 45 -2.43 -8.40 -26.78
CA LEU A 45 -1.47 -9.45 -27.16
C LEU A 45 -0.09 -8.89 -27.57
N PRO A 46 0.02 -7.81 -28.37
CA PRO A 46 1.29 -7.17 -28.67
C PRO A 46 2.04 -6.72 -27.41
N MET A 47 1.35 -6.11 -26.47
CA MET A 47 1.95 -5.66 -25.20
C MET A 47 2.43 -6.84 -24.35
N MET A 48 1.67 -7.93 -24.29
CA MET A 48 2.11 -9.13 -23.57
C MET A 48 3.37 -9.73 -24.16
N SER A 49 3.48 -9.74 -25.51
CA SER A 49 4.69 -10.16 -26.20
C SER A 49 5.89 -9.25 -25.86
N GLU A 50 5.68 -7.93 -25.81
CA GLU A 50 6.71 -6.95 -25.47
C GLU A 50 7.21 -7.14 -24.02
N ILE A 51 6.30 -7.25 -23.05
CA ILE A 51 6.66 -7.48 -21.64
C ILE A 51 7.44 -8.79 -21.48
N LYS A 52 7.02 -9.85 -22.21
CA LYS A 52 7.75 -11.11 -22.21
C LYS A 52 9.16 -10.96 -22.75
N GLN A 53 9.34 -10.23 -23.86
CA GLN A 53 10.67 -9.96 -24.42
C GLN A 53 11.54 -9.15 -23.44
N ILE A 54 10.98 -8.14 -22.79
CA ILE A 54 11.68 -7.36 -21.75
C ILE A 54 12.12 -8.29 -20.62
N LYS A 55 11.23 -9.15 -20.13
CA LYS A 55 11.53 -10.10 -19.06
C LYS A 55 12.65 -11.06 -19.46
N ASP A 56 12.57 -11.65 -20.66
CA ASP A 56 13.56 -12.61 -21.15
C ASP A 56 14.94 -11.95 -21.31
N LEU A 57 14.98 -10.68 -21.69
CA LEU A 57 16.19 -9.89 -21.82
C LEU A 57 16.80 -9.50 -20.46
N THR A 58 15.97 -9.07 -19.52
CA THR A 58 16.42 -8.55 -18.23
C THR A 58 16.63 -9.62 -17.18
N LYS A 59 15.96 -10.78 -17.31
CA LYS A 59 15.94 -11.88 -16.33
C LYS A 59 15.80 -11.34 -14.90
N PRO A 60 14.72 -10.60 -14.61
CA PRO A 60 14.58 -9.89 -13.35
C PRO A 60 14.51 -10.86 -12.17
N ALA A 61 15.05 -10.44 -11.03
CA ALA A 61 14.92 -11.16 -9.77
C ALA A 61 13.43 -11.25 -9.34
N GLU A 62 12.66 -10.20 -9.63
CA GLU A 62 11.23 -10.15 -9.36
C GLU A 62 10.45 -9.53 -10.52
N THR A 63 9.30 -10.13 -10.81
CA THR A 63 8.30 -9.60 -11.74
C THR A 63 7.03 -9.33 -10.95
N ILE A 64 6.73 -8.06 -10.72
CA ILE A 64 5.70 -7.62 -9.79
C ILE A 64 4.53 -7.01 -10.57
N LEU A 65 3.32 -7.50 -10.34
CA LEU A 65 2.12 -6.86 -10.84
C LEU A 65 1.64 -5.80 -9.85
N VAL A 66 1.43 -4.58 -10.35
CA VAL A 66 0.73 -3.53 -9.59
C VAL A 66 -0.72 -3.51 -10.05
N ALA A 67 -1.63 -3.84 -9.16
CA ALA A 67 -3.06 -3.96 -9.42
C ALA A 67 -3.88 -3.09 -8.49
N ASP A 68 -4.97 -2.56 -9.02
CA ASP A 68 -5.88 -1.69 -8.29
C ASP A 68 -6.99 -2.52 -7.63
N SER A 69 -7.10 -2.46 -6.31
CA SER A 69 -8.07 -3.24 -5.55
C SER A 69 -9.53 -2.87 -5.86
N LEU A 70 -9.79 -1.65 -6.30
CA LEU A 70 -11.15 -1.18 -6.60
C LEU A 70 -11.70 -1.70 -7.92
N THR A 71 -10.86 -2.21 -8.82
CA THR A 71 -11.31 -2.74 -10.11
C THR A 71 -11.93 -4.15 -10.01
N GLY A 72 -11.91 -4.76 -8.84
CA GLY A 72 -12.62 -6.02 -8.55
C GLY A 72 -12.20 -7.18 -9.47
N GLN A 73 -13.18 -7.84 -10.09
CA GLN A 73 -12.93 -9.03 -10.94
C GLN A 73 -12.08 -8.72 -12.18
N LEU A 74 -12.10 -7.49 -12.69
CA LEU A 74 -11.26 -7.12 -13.82
C LEU A 74 -9.78 -7.25 -13.45
N ALA A 75 -9.38 -6.75 -12.28
CA ALA A 75 -8.00 -6.89 -11.81
C ALA A 75 -7.57 -8.35 -11.66
N VAL A 76 -8.48 -9.21 -11.22
CA VAL A 76 -8.21 -10.65 -11.06
C VAL A 76 -7.95 -11.32 -12.41
N ASN A 77 -8.76 -11.02 -13.44
CA ASN A 77 -8.56 -11.53 -14.78
C ASN A 77 -7.24 -11.06 -15.38
N VAL A 78 -6.94 -9.76 -15.24
CA VAL A 78 -5.67 -9.17 -15.66
C VAL A 78 -4.50 -9.88 -14.96
N ALA A 79 -4.57 -10.10 -13.66
CA ALA A 79 -3.52 -10.78 -12.91
C ALA A 79 -3.27 -12.21 -13.39
N LYS A 80 -4.32 -12.96 -13.71
CA LYS A 80 -4.21 -14.32 -14.26
C LYS A 80 -3.49 -14.35 -15.60
N GLU A 81 -3.82 -13.41 -16.48
CA GLU A 81 -3.21 -13.36 -17.82
C GLU A 81 -1.76 -12.89 -17.77
N PHE A 82 -1.45 -11.89 -16.95
CA PHE A 82 -0.06 -11.51 -16.68
C PHE A 82 0.74 -12.67 -16.08
N ASP A 83 0.18 -13.40 -15.12
CA ASP A 83 0.88 -14.55 -14.56
C ASP A 83 1.16 -15.63 -15.60
N THR A 84 0.20 -15.91 -16.46
CA THR A 84 0.37 -16.86 -17.57
C THR A 84 1.45 -16.41 -18.56
N ALA A 85 1.50 -15.11 -18.88
CA ALA A 85 2.43 -14.58 -19.87
C ALA A 85 3.87 -14.44 -19.33
N VAL A 86 4.01 -13.94 -18.10
CA VAL A 86 5.32 -13.56 -17.56
C VAL A 86 5.64 -14.21 -16.21
N ASN A 87 4.87 -15.16 -15.73
CA ASN A 87 5.09 -15.86 -14.46
C ASN A 87 5.48 -14.88 -13.34
N LEU A 88 4.49 -14.21 -12.77
CA LEU A 88 4.65 -13.21 -11.72
C LEU A 88 5.35 -13.78 -10.48
N SER A 89 6.14 -12.98 -9.80
CA SER A 89 6.73 -13.31 -8.50
C SER A 89 5.81 -12.92 -7.36
N SER A 90 5.18 -11.75 -7.47
CA SER A 90 4.35 -11.17 -6.43
C SER A 90 3.42 -10.09 -6.98
N ILE A 91 2.52 -9.62 -6.12
CA ILE A 91 1.51 -8.60 -6.44
C ILE A 91 1.63 -7.45 -5.43
N ILE A 92 1.45 -6.23 -5.92
CA ILE A 92 1.21 -5.03 -5.13
C ILE A 92 -0.24 -4.61 -5.36
N LEU A 93 -0.99 -4.35 -4.29
CA LEU A 93 -2.34 -3.81 -4.38
C LEU A 93 -2.35 -2.34 -4.02
N THR A 94 -2.93 -1.52 -4.89
CA THR A 94 -3.14 -0.10 -4.61
C THR A 94 -4.59 0.18 -4.20
N ARG A 95 -4.83 1.34 -3.59
CA ARG A 95 -6.16 1.81 -3.15
C ARG A 95 -6.89 0.84 -2.22
N VAL A 96 -6.14 0.15 -1.35
CA VAL A 96 -6.71 -0.84 -0.41
C VAL A 96 -7.55 -0.19 0.69
N ASP A 97 -7.34 1.10 0.94
CA ASP A 97 -8.18 1.95 1.79
C ASP A 97 -9.63 2.02 1.31
N GLY A 98 -9.87 1.99 0.00
CA GLY A 98 -11.20 1.93 -0.61
C GLY A 98 -11.82 0.53 -0.66
N ASP A 99 -11.05 -0.54 -0.50
CA ASP A 99 -11.54 -1.92 -0.46
C ASP A 99 -11.83 -2.37 0.98
N ALA A 100 -12.96 -1.92 1.52
CA ALA A 100 -13.37 -2.20 2.90
C ALA A 100 -13.45 -3.69 3.26
N ARG A 101 -13.59 -4.57 2.26
CA ARG A 101 -13.76 -6.02 2.45
C ARG A 101 -12.53 -6.85 2.04
N GLY A 102 -11.50 -6.23 1.46
CA GLY A 102 -10.29 -6.95 1.02
C GLY A 102 -10.53 -8.04 -0.02
N GLY A 103 -11.65 -7.97 -0.75
CA GLY A 103 -12.07 -8.99 -1.70
C GLY A 103 -11.10 -9.20 -2.85
N ALA A 104 -10.49 -8.10 -3.33
CA ALA A 104 -9.49 -8.15 -4.40
C ALA A 104 -8.26 -8.97 -3.97
N ALA A 105 -7.77 -8.77 -2.76
CA ALA A 105 -6.61 -9.49 -2.23
C ALA A 105 -6.85 -11.00 -2.14
N LEU A 106 -8.00 -11.41 -1.61
CA LEU A 106 -8.38 -12.83 -1.52
C LEU A 106 -8.50 -13.47 -2.90
N SER A 107 -9.20 -12.81 -3.82
CA SER A 107 -9.44 -13.33 -5.17
C SER A 107 -8.13 -13.43 -5.97
N MET A 108 -7.27 -12.43 -5.90
CA MET A 108 -5.97 -12.47 -6.58
C MET A 108 -5.08 -13.58 -6.04
N LYS A 109 -4.96 -13.69 -4.70
CA LYS A 109 -4.20 -14.76 -4.07
C LYS A 109 -4.72 -16.13 -4.44
N HIS A 110 -6.05 -16.31 -4.48
CA HIS A 110 -6.67 -17.59 -4.83
C HIS A 110 -6.40 -17.98 -6.28
N ILE A 111 -6.55 -17.02 -7.23
CA ILE A 111 -6.46 -17.31 -8.67
C ILE A 111 -5.02 -17.43 -9.15
N THR A 112 -4.13 -16.56 -8.70
CA THR A 112 -2.73 -16.55 -9.15
C THR A 112 -1.82 -17.43 -8.30
N GLY A 113 -2.20 -17.72 -7.05
CA GLY A 113 -1.31 -18.36 -6.07
C GLY A 113 -0.14 -17.48 -5.61
N LYS A 114 0.04 -16.29 -6.22
CA LYS A 114 1.18 -15.41 -5.94
C LYS A 114 1.00 -14.66 -4.61
N PRO A 115 2.09 -14.38 -3.89
CA PRO A 115 2.00 -13.58 -2.67
C PRO A 115 1.71 -12.12 -3.00
N ILE A 116 0.88 -11.48 -2.18
CA ILE A 116 0.81 -10.03 -2.12
C ILE A 116 1.94 -9.59 -1.19
N LYS A 117 2.84 -8.73 -1.66
CA LYS A 117 3.99 -8.26 -0.88
C LYS A 117 3.74 -6.90 -0.24
N TYR A 118 3.13 -5.99 -0.98
CA TYR A 118 2.94 -4.61 -0.54
C TYR A 118 1.54 -4.15 -0.87
N ILE A 119 1.10 -3.12 -0.14
CA ILE A 119 -0.16 -2.42 -0.34
C ILE A 119 0.04 -0.91 -0.33
N GLY A 120 -0.74 -0.21 -1.13
CA GLY A 120 -0.89 1.24 -1.07
C GLY A 120 -2.22 1.58 -0.43
N VAL A 121 -2.18 2.29 0.68
CA VAL A 121 -3.34 2.70 1.48
C VAL A 121 -3.62 4.20 1.37
N GLY A 122 -2.97 4.88 0.45
CA GLY A 122 -3.09 6.31 0.19
C GLY A 122 -2.16 6.74 -0.95
N GLU A 123 -1.93 8.05 -1.10
CA GLU A 123 -1.18 8.63 -2.22
C GLU A 123 0.28 8.97 -1.89
N LYS A 124 0.65 9.00 -0.61
CA LYS A 124 2.00 9.37 -0.17
C LYS A 124 2.92 8.15 -0.16
N VAL A 125 4.22 8.39 -0.24
CA VAL A 125 5.22 7.32 -0.11
C VAL A 125 5.13 6.64 1.26
N SER A 126 4.74 7.36 2.31
CA SER A 126 4.46 6.81 3.65
C SER A 126 3.28 5.85 3.69
N ASP A 127 2.40 5.90 2.70
CA ASP A 127 1.19 5.09 2.63
C ASP A 127 1.43 3.79 1.83
N PHE A 128 2.69 3.49 1.54
CA PHE A 128 3.15 2.24 0.93
C PHE A 128 3.68 1.32 2.03
N GLU A 129 2.98 0.23 2.28
CA GLU A 129 3.21 -0.65 3.42
C GLU A 129 3.46 -2.10 2.98
N MET A 130 4.13 -2.87 3.83
CA MET A 130 4.19 -4.33 3.68
C MET A 130 2.80 -4.94 3.90
N PHE A 131 2.47 -5.97 3.12
CA PHE A 131 1.21 -6.66 3.28
C PHE A 131 1.25 -7.62 4.48
N HIS A 132 0.33 -7.43 5.41
CA HIS A 132 0.14 -8.27 6.58
C HIS A 132 -1.17 -9.08 6.47
N PRO A 133 -1.14 -10.37 6.11
CA PRO A 133 -2.35 -11.17 5.90
C PRO A 133 -3.29 -11.20 7.11
N ASN A 134 -2.74 -11.27 8.31
CA ASN A 134 -3.52 -11.31 9.55
C ASN A 134 -4.31 -10.01 9.78
N ARG A 135 -3.73 -8.85 9.45
CA ARG A 135 -4.42 -7.56 9.56
C ARG A 135 -5.61 -7.49 8.59
N LEU A 136 -5.39 -7.93 7.35
CA LEU A 136 -6.48 -7.99 6.37
C LEU A 136 -7.58 -8.95 6.81
N ALA A 137 -7.23 -10.15 7.29
CA ALA A 137 -8.18 -11.12 7.80
C ALA A 137 -9.01 -10.56 8.96
N ASN A 138 -8.38 -9.92 9.94
CA ASN A 138 -9.06 -9.27 11.06
C ASN A 138 -10.02 -8.18 10.60
N ARG A 139 -9.63 -7.37 9.61
CA ARG A 139 -10.49 -6.35 9.02
C ARG A 139 -11.71 -6.96 8.32
N ILE A 140 -11.53 -8.01 7.53
CA ILE A 140 -12.62 -8.73 6.85
C ILE A 140 -13.61 -9.32 7.86
N LEU A 141 -13.12 -9.88 8.96
CA LEU A 141 -13.91 -10.46 10.03
C LEU A 141 -14.56 -9.42 10.96
N GLY A 142 -14.30 -8.13 10.74
CA GLY A 142 -14.83 -7.05 11.58
C GLY A 142 -14.23 -7.00 12.98
N MET A 143 -13.07 -7.63 13.19
CA MET A 143 -12.37 -7.67 14.48
C MET A 143 -11.57 -6.37 14.76
N GLY A 144 -11.53 -5.43 13.81
CA GLY A 144 -10.73 -4.22 13.90
C GLY A 144 -9.22 -4.48 13.69
N ASP A 145 -8.47 -3.42 13.52
CA ASP A 145 -7.00 -3.49 13.40
C ASP A 145 -6.34 -2.92 14.67
N VAL A 146 -6.53 -3.65 15.78
CA VAL A 146 -5.97 -3.26 17.10
C VAL A 146 -4.45 -3.21 17.06
N VAL A 147 -3.81 -4.06 16.27
CA VAL A 147 -2.34 -4.12 16.17
C VAL A 147 -1.80 -2.84 15.53
N THR A 148 -2.37 -2.40 14.41
CA THR A 148 -1.99 -1.12 13.78
C THR A 148 -2.24 0.08 14.71
N LEU A 149 -3.32 0.04 15.49
CA LEU A 149 -3.59 1.09 16.47
C LEU A 149 -2.50 1.16 17.53
N VAL A 150 -2.12 0.02 18.09
CA VAL A 150 -1.05 -0.08 19.11
C VAL A 150 0.30 0.33 18.53
N GLU A 151 0.64 -0.10 17.31
CA GLU A 151 1.90 0.27 16.65
C GLU A 151 1.97 1.77 16.34
N LYS A 152 0.89 2.37 15.81
CA LYS A 152 0.82 3.84 15.61
C LYS A 152 0.91 4.60 16.92
N ALA A 153 0.22 4.14 17.96
CA ALA A 153 0.33 4.73 19.28
C ALA A 153 1.76 4.62 19.85
N ALA A 154 2.43 3.49 19.64
CA ALA A 154 3.81 3.30 20.10
C ALA A 154 4.83 4.13 19.32
N GLN A 155 4.61 4.37 18.01
CA GLN A 155 5.47 5.22 17.20
C GLN A 155 5.31 6.72 17.52
N ASP A 156 4.09 7.15 17.87
CA ASP A 156 3.81 8.55 18.20
C ASP A 156 4.13 8.91 19.66
N LEU A 157 4.22 7.92 20.54
CA LEU A 157 4.57 8.08 21.94
C LEU A 157 6.06 7.74 22.12
N SER A 158 6.95 8.73 21.98
CA SER A 158 8.31 8.55 22.48
C SER A 158 8.27 8.34 24.01
N GLU A 159 9.08 7.40 24.52
CA GLU A 159 9.14 7.09 25.97
C GLU A 159 9.38 8.33 26.84
N GLU A 160 10.10 9.32 26.29
CA GLU A 160 10.34 10.60 26.97
C GLU A 160 9.04 11.40 27.19
N LYS A 161 8.17 11.47 26.17
CA LYS A 161 6.89 12.19 26.29
C LYS A 161 5.88 11.52 27.21
N ILE A 162 5.92 10.16 27.28
CA ILE A 162 5.08 9.44 28.24
C ILE A 162 5.50 9.77 29.66
N LYS A 163 6.82 9.81 29.94
CA LYS A 163 7.35 10.17 31.29
C LYS A 163 7.03 11.62 31.65
N GLU A 164 7.20 12.56 30.73
CA GLU A 164 6.83 13.98 30.95
C GLU A 164 5.35 14.13 31.30
N THR A 165 4.47 13.46 30.54
CA THR A 165 3.01 13.51 30.79
C THR A 165 2.63 12.81 32.08
N GLU A 166 3.30 11.70 32.47
CA GLU A 166 3.10 11.05 33.76
C GLU A 166 3.56 11.91 34.91
N GLU A 167 4.67 12.61 34.77
CA GLU A 167 5.18 13.51 35.83
C GLU A 167 4.28 14.74 35.99
N GLU A 168 3.80 15.34 34.93
CA GLU A 168 2.83 16.44 34.95
C GLU A 168 1.50 16.03 35.61
N LEU A 169 0.99 14.84 35.28
CA LEU A 169 -0.23 14.28 35.89
C LEU A 169 -0.05 14.00 37.38
N LYS A 170 1.13 13.48 37.80
CA LYS A 170 1.44 13.24 39.23
C LYS A 170 1.56 14.51 40.01
N GLN A 171 2.01 15.60 39.40
CA GLN A 171 2.13 16.92 40.03
C GLN A 171 0.83 17.73 40.01
N GLY A 172 -0.22 17.24 39.34
CA GLY A 172 -1.50 17.94 39.20
C GLY A 172 -1.43 19.21 38.35
N ILE A 173 -0.35 19.39 37.59
CA ILE A 173 -0.12 20.58 36.76
C ILE A 173 -0.57 20.25 35.36
N PHE A 174 -1.77 20.71 34.99
CA PHE A 174 -2.28 20.59 33.61
C PHE A 174 -2.19 21.96 32.94
N THR A 175 -1.17 22.12 32.08
CA THR A 175 -0.93 23.39 31.39
C THR A 175 -1.70 23.43 30.05
N MET A 176 -1.94 24.66 29.54
CA MET A 176 -2.53 24.82 28.19
C MET A 176 -1.63 24.27 27.10
N ASP A 177 -0.32 24.23 27.31
CA ASP A 177 0.64 23.63 26.37
C ASP A 177 0.52 22.10 26.36
N SER A 178 0.33 21.46 27.50
CA SER A 178 0.04 20.03 27.62
C SER A 178 -1.27 19.68 26.90
N TYR A 179 -2.31 20.50 27.08
CA TYR A 179 -3.59 20.34 26.36
C TYR A 179 -3.44 20.50 24.85
N LEU A 180 -2.70 21.51 24.40
CA LEU A 180 -2.42 21.73 22.98
C LEU A 180 -1.62 20.57 22.37
N SER A 181 -0.66 20.02 23.11
CA SER A 181 0.13 18.86 22.71
C SER A 181 -0.74 17.62 22.53
N GLN A 182 -1.67 17.35 23.46
CA GLN A 182 -2.63 16.26 23.36
C GLN A 182 -3.57 16.42 22.15
N LEU A 183 -4.09 17.62 21.90
CA LEU A 183 -4.91 17.89 20.73
C LEU A 183 -4.15 17.68 19.41
N ARG A 184 -2.88 18.08 19.36
CA ARG A 184 -2.00 17.86 18.21
C ARG A 184 -1.71 16.37 18.00
N GLN A 185 -1.51 15.60 19.05
CA GLN A 185 -1.37 14.14 18.99
C GLN A 185 -2.66 13.48 18.47
N MET A 186 -3.81 13.83 19.01
CA MET A 186 -5.10 13.33 18.51
C MET A 186 -5.30 13.65 17.02
N LYS A 187 -4.89 14.85 16.58
CA LYS A 187 -4.97 15.23 15.17
C LYS A 187 -4.01 14.41 14.28
N LYS A 188 -2.80 14.10 14.76
CA LYS A 188 -1.82 13.24 14.06
C LYS A 188 -2.30 11.79 13.94
N MET A 189 -3.00 11.27 14.95
CA MET A 189 -3.59 9.92 14.93
C MET A 189 -4.82 9.80 14.02
N GLY A 190 -5.09 10.81 13.17
CA GLY A 190 -6.24 10.82 12.24
C GLY A 190 -7.50 11.42 12.83
N GLY A 191 -7.40 12.16 13.95
CA GLY A 191 -8.52 12.75 14.65
C GLY A 191 -9.41 11.71 15.33
N MET A 192 -10.54 12.17 15.86
CA MET A 192 -11.54 11.29 16.52
C MET A 192 -12.08 10.22 15.55
N GLU A 193 -12.24 10.56 14.27
CA GLU A 193 -12.72 9.62 13.24
C GLU A 193 -11.72 8.50 12.93
N GLY A 194 -10.43 8.82 12.85
CA GLY A 194 -9.38 7.83 12.63
C GLY A 194 -9.30 6.81 13.76
N VAL A 195 -9.34 7.27 15.00
CA VAL A 195 -9.33 6.42 16.20
C VAL A 195 -10.60 5.57 16.29
N MET A 196 -11.77 6.18 16.05
CA MET A 196 -13.05 5.46 16.07
C MET A 196 -13.17 4.40 14.99
N SER A 197 -12.64 4.63 13.79
CA SER A 197 -12.69 3.64 12.69
C SER A 197 -11.86 2.38 12.98
N MET A 198 -10.91 2.45 13.88
CA MET A 198 -10.02 1.34 14.26
C MET A 198 -10.55 0.50 15.43
N LEU A 199 -11.55 1.00 16.16
CA LEU A 199 -12.14 0.26 17.28
C LEU A 199 -13.15 -0.80 16.80
N PRO A 200 -13.08 -2.04 17.31
CA PRO A 200 -14.02 -3.10 16.94
C PRO A 200 -15.45 -2.72 17.36
N GLY A 201 -16.40 -2.82 16.41
CA GLY A 201 -17.82 -2.60 16.68
C GLY A 201 -18.35 -1.19 16.43
N VAL A 202 -17.52 -0.18 16.24
CA VAL A 202 -17.96 1.23 16.05
C VAL A 202 -18.69 1.43 14.72
N ASN A 203 -18.30 0.68 13.68
CA ASN A 203 -19.02 0.72 12.40
C ASN A 203 -20.49 0.31 12.51
N LYS A 204 -20.84 -0.56 13.48
CA LYS A 204 -22.25 -0.92 13.78
C LYS A 204 -22.98 0.19 14.53
N MET A 205 -22.25 0.98 15.32
CA MET A 205 -22.84 2.13 16.02
C MET A 205 -23.05 3.33 15.08
N LYS A 206 -22.11 3.59 14.17
CA LYS A 206 -22.21 4.67 13.17
C LYS A 206 -23.42 4.43 12.24
N ALA A 207 -23.61 3.21 11.77
CA ALA A 207 -24.78 2.83 10.97
C ALA A 207 -26.11 2.97 11.71
N LYS A 208 -26.13 2.82 13.04
CA LYS A 208 -27.33 3.06 13.87
C LYS A 208 -27.57 4.54 14.15
N MET A 209 -26.52 5.34 14.27
CA MET A 209 -26.64 6.79 14.44
C MET A 209 -27.09 7.49 13.16
N ASP A 210 -26.58 7.07 12.01
CA ASP A 210 -27.01 7.58 10.69
C ASP A 210 -28.50 7.23 10.39
N GLN A 211 -28.99 6.11 10.91
CA GLN A 211 -30.40 5.74 10.84
C GLN A 211 -31.29 6.50 11.84
N ALA A 212 -30.74 6.99 12.93
CA ALA A 212 -31.49 7.73 13.95
C ALA A 212 -31.59 9.24 13.66
N ASN A 213 -30.83 9.77 12.72
CA ASN A 213 -30.84 11.18 12.30
C ASN A 213 -31.70 11.44 11.04
N ILE A 214 -32.57 10.50 10.66
CA ILE A 214 -33.50 10.62 9.52
C ILE A 214 -34.98 10.78 10.04
N ASP A 215 -35.16 11.51 11.13
CA ASP A 215 -36.51 12.01 11.54
C ASP A 215 -36.41 13.51 11.84
#